data_8efc3cacf506e2ad68cf7bf514cec26a
#
_entry.id   8efc3cacf506e2ad68cf7bf514cec26a
#
_cell.length_a   1.000
_cell.length_b   1.000
_cell.length_c   1.000
_cell.angle_alpha   90.00
_cell.angle_beta   90.00
_cell.angle_gamma   90.00
#
_symmetry.space_group_name_H-M   'P 1'
#
loop_
_entity.id
_entity.type
_entity.pdbx_description
1 polymer ?
#
loop_
_entity_poly.entity_id
_entity_poly.type
_entity_poly.pdbx_seq_one_letter_code
_entity_poly.pdbx_strand_id
1 'polypeptide(L)'
;QPVAVKIFHTSNAVFKNLIQYIEGDPRFTGLRRRHRDLVDIWVRKEQRNLTRLAKWGLRVPKPLGLHKNVLVMQYLGNESSPFPKLREVKVDNPAPVYDELLEFLAVSWQKANLVHGDFSPFNILWNEDDQPVVIDVGQGVVQSHPKAQDFLVRDVTRLVEWGKKNNLDVDLAEAMYDVLNMDLSHVKEVPID
;
A
#
# COMPACT_ATOMS: atom_id res chain seq x y z
N GLN A 1 9.54 -15.10 17.06
CA GLN A 1 9.78 -13.95 16.19
C GLN A 1 8.90 -12.77 16.62
N PRO A 2 9.39 -11.52 16.62
CA PRO A 2 8.58 -10.36 16.89
C PRO A 2 7.49 -10.19 15.82
N VAL A 3 6.35 -9.63 16.24
CA VAL A 3 5.23 -9.32 15.34
C VAL A 3 4.82 -7.86 15.49
N ALA A 4 4.26 -7.27 14.44
CA ALA A 4 3.64 -5.97 14.51
C ALA A 4 2.15 -6.11 14.81
N VAL A 5 1.68 -5.35 15.80
CA VAL A 5 0.26 -5.34 16.21
C VAL A 5 -0.31 -3.96 15.89
N LYS A 6 -1.24 -3.91 14.94
CA LYS A 6 -1.97 -2.69 14.57
C LYS A 6 -3.35 -2.71 15.19
N ILE A 7 -3.61 -1.75 16.06
CA ILE A 7 -4.90 -1.59 16.75
C ILE A 7 -5.66 -0.42 16.10
N PHE A 8 -6.83 -0.70 15.57
CA PHE A 8 -7.68 0.28 14.92
C PHE A 8 -8.59 0.95 15.95
N HIS A 9 -8.47 2.27 16.07
CA HIS A 9 -9.25 3.06 17.02
C HIS A 9 -10.53 3.61 16.39
N THR A 10 -11.56 3.75 17.21
CA THR A 10 -12.90 4.21 16.83
C THR A 10 -13.10 5.73 16.91
N SER A 11 -12.02 6.56 16.89
CA SER A 11 -12.17 8.00 17.05
C SER A 11 -12.87 8.66 15.85
N ASN A 12 -13.84 9.55 16.13
CA ASN A 12 -14.70 10.20 15.13
C ASN A 12 -13.95 11.02 14.06
N ALA A 13 -12.78 11.58 14.39
CA ALA A 13 -12.01 12.42 13.48
C ALA A 13 -11.36 11.62 12.34
N VAL A 14 -10.94 10.39 12.62
CA VAL A 14 -10.32 9.51 11.61
C VAL A 14 -11.37 8.96 10.65
N PHE A 15 -12.59 8.70 11.13
CA PHE A 15 -13.64 8.06 10.34
C PHE A 15 -14.16 8.92 9.18
N LYS A 16 -14.30 10.22 9.34
CA LYS A 16 -14.80 11.11 8.27
C LYS A 16 -13.93 11.06 7.02
N ASN A 17 -12.61 10.95 7.21
CA ASN A 17 -11.67 10.89 6.10
C ASN A 17 -11.55 9.48 5.50
N LEU A 18 -11.86 8.44 6.28
CA LEU A 18 -11.72 7.05 5.86
C LEU A 18 -12.96 6.53 5.11
N ILE A 19 -14.11 7.13 5.33
CA ILE A 19 -15.38 6.67 4.73
C ILE A 19 -15.35 6.69 3.19
N GLN A 20 -14.61 7.62 2.59
CA GLN A 20 -14.44 7.72 1.14
C GLN A 20 -13.74 6.52 0.49
N TYR A 21 -12.99 5.73 1.27
CA TYR A 21 -12.29 4.52 0.82
C TYR A 21 -13.13 3.24 1.01
N ILE A 22 -14.28 3.38 1.65
CA ILE A 22 -15.25 2.29 1.86
C ILE A 22 -16.48 2.51 1.00
N GLU A 23 -16.99 3.75 0.93
CA GLU A 23 -18.15 4.10 0.10
C GLU A 23 -17.81 3.94 -1.38
N GLY A 24 -18.60 3.10 -2.07
CA GLY A 24 -18.38 2.76 -3.47
C GLY A 24 -17.46 1.57 -3.70
N ASP A 25 -16.82 1.02 -2.66
CA ASP A 25 -16.08 -0.23 -2.79
C ASP A 25 -17.06 -1.41 -2.85
N PRO A 26 -17.13 -2.14 -3.98
CA PRO A 26 -18.13 -3.21 -4.19
C PRO A 26 -17.96 -4.37 -3.21
N ARG A 27 -16.81 -4.48 -2.53
CA ARG A 27 -16.56 -5.51 -1.50
C ARG A 27 -17.33 -5.26 -0.20
N PHE A 28 -17.90 -4.05 -0.02
CA PHE A 28 -18.51 -3.58 1.22
C PHE A 28 -19.90 -2.96 1.00
N THR A 29 -20.68 -3.54 0.10
CA THR A 29 -22.06 -3.11 -0.16
C THR A 29 -23.01 -3.55 0.95
N GLY A 30 -24.03 -2.74 1.26
CA GLY A 30 -25.11 -3.09 2.19
C GLY A 30 -24.81 -2.88 3.68
N LEU A 31 -23.74 -2.18 4.03
CA LEU A 31 -23.32 -2.00 5.41
C LEU A 31 -24.14 -0.94 6.15
N ARG A 32 -24.60 -1.31 7.36
CA ARG A 32 -25.15 -0.34 8.31
C ARG A 32 -24.03 0.51 8.89
N ARG A 33 -24.19 1.86 8.90
CA ARG A 33 -23.21 2.86 9.36
C ARG A 33 -22.99 2.85 10.88
N ARG A 34 -22.82 1.69 11.51
CA ARG A 34 -22.46 1.64 12.92
C ARG A 34 -20.94 1.71 13.05
N HIS A 35 -20.43 2.53 13.97
CA HIS A 35 -19.00 2.73 14.20
C HIS A 35 -18.20 1.42 14.35
N ARG A 36 -18.74 0.44 15.06
CA ARG A 36 -18.09 -0.87 15.24
C ARG A 36 -17.97 -1.64 13.94
N ASP A 37 -19.00 -1.61 13.10
CA ASP A 37 -19.02 -2.33 11.83
C ASP A 37 -17.97 -1.73 10.86
N LEU A 38 -17.74 -0.41 10.92
CA LEU A 38 -16.74 0.27 10.11
C LEU A 38 -15.31 -0.10 10.48
N VAL A 39 -15.02 -0.27 11.78
CA VAL A 39 -13.69 -0.72 12.24
C VAL A 39 -13.41 -2.14 11.79
N ASP A 40 -14.35 -3.05 11.97
CA ASP A 40 -14.22 -4.45 11.53
C ASP A 40 -13.98 -4.54 10.02
N ILE A 41 -14.67 -3.71 9.25
CA ILE A 41 -14.48 -3.60 7.80
C ILE A 41 -13.08 -3.12 7.49
N TRP A 42 -12.62 -2.08 8.16
CA TRP A 42 -11.31 -1.48 7.94
C TRP A 42 -10.17 -2.46 8.17
N VAL A 43 -10.22 -3.17 9.29
CA VAL A 43 -9.22 -4.18 9.63
C VAL A 43 -9.19 -5.31 8.59
N ARG A 44 -10.36 -5.82 8.22
CA ARG A 44 -10.50 -6.87 7.19
C ARG A 44 -10.05 -6.38 5.81
N LYS A 45 -10.32 -5.11 5.51
CA LYS A 45 -9.90 -4.47 4.25
C LYS A 45 -8.38 -4.44 4.15
N GLU A 46 -7.68 -4.01 5.21
CA GLU A 46 -6.22 -3.98 5.23
C GLU A 46 -5.62 -5.38 5.09
N GLN A 47 -6.12 -6.36 5.86
CA GLN A 47 -5.68 -7.75 5.74
C GLN A 47 -5.85 -8.28 4.31
N ARG A 48 -7.03 -8.07 3.70
CA ARG A 48 -7.31 -8.52 2.33
C ARG A 48 -6.41 -7.83 1.31
N ASN A 49 -6.12 -6.54 1.48
CA ASN A 49 -5.24 -5.80 0.61
C ASN A 49 -3.80 -6.32 0.71
N LEU A 50 -3.27 -6.55 1.93
CA LEU A 50 -1.95 -7.16 2.14
C LEU A 50 -1.85 -8.54 1.46
N THR A 51 -2.82 -9.41 1.71
CA THR A 51 -2.87 -10.73 1.09
C THR A 51 -2.90 -10.64 -0.44
N ARG A 52 -3.69 -9.72 -0.98
CA ARG A 52 -3.83 -9.51 -2.43
C ARG A 52 -2.52 -9.06 -3.08
N LEU A 53 -1.79 -8.13 -2.45
CA LEU A 53 -0.51 -7.65 -2.94
C LEU A 53 0.58 -8.72 -2.82
N ALA A 54 0.65 -9.40 -1.67
CA ALA A 54 1.61 -10.49 -1.43
C ALA A 54 1.46 -11.63 -2.45
N LYS A 55 0.25 -11.94 -2.89
CA LYS A 55 -0.04 -12.95 -3.92
C LYS A 55 0.69 -12.67 -5.24
N TRP A 56 0.97 -11.43 -5.55
CA TRP A 56 1.72 -11.01 -6.74
C TRP A 56 3.21 -10.75 -6.46
N GLY A 57 3.72 -11.24 -5.34
CA GLY A 57 5.14 -11.13 -4.98
C GLY A 57 5.57 -9.73 -4.54
N LEU A 58 4.62 -8.81 -4.33
CA LEU A 58 4.93 -7.46 -3.87
C LEU A 58 5.39 -7.45 -2.42
N ARG A 59 6.43 -6.67 -2.12
CA ARG A 59 6.97 -6.56 -0.76
C ARG A 59 6.06 -5.71 0.12
N VAL A 60 5.27 -6.42 0.93
CA VAL A 60 4.37 -5.89 1.95
C VAL A 60 4.45 -6.77 3.20
N PRO A 61 4.08 -6.29 4.39
CA PRO A 61 4.05 -7.13 5.59
C PRO A 61 3.09 -8.30 5.42
N LYS A 62 3.54 -9.52 5.78
CA LYS A 62 2.67 -10.71 5.77
C LYS A 62 1.63 -10.57 6.90
N PRO A 63 0.31 -10.64 6.61
CA PRO A 63 -0.69 -10.70 7.66
C PRO A 63 -0.65 -12.07 8.33
N LEU A 64 -0.60 -12.08 9.67
CA LEU A 64 -0.46 -13.30 10.48
C LEU A 64 -1.74 -13.65 11.23
N GLY A 65 -2.58 -12.67 11.55
CA GLY A 65 -3.83 -12.90 12.25
C GLY A 65 -4.69 -11.65 12.36
N LEU A 66 -5.97 -11.87 12.60
CA LEU A 66 -6.95 -10.80 12.77
C LEU A 66 -7.93 -11.18 13.89
N HIS A 67 -8.11 -10.27 14.84
CA HIS A 67 -9.13 -10.42 15.87
C HIS A 67 -9.77 -9.07 16.18
N LYS A 68 -11.08 -8.95 15.97
CA LYS A 68 -11.83 -7.70 16.17
C LYS A 68 -11.15 -6.52 15.45
N ASN A 69 -10.74 -5.49 16.18
CA ASN A 69 -10.06 -4.30 15.69
C ASN A 69 -8.51 -4.42 15.71
N VAL A 70 -7.97 -5.62 15.76
CA VAL A 70 -6.53 -5.88 15.84
C VAL A 70 -6.08 -6.69 14.64
N LEU A 71 -5.09 -6.19 13.92
CA LEU A 71 -4.37 -6.89 12.87
C LEU A 71 -2.95 -7.22 13.36
N VAL A 72 -2.59 -8.49 13.32
CA VAL A 72 -1.24 -8.97 13.59
C VAL A 72 -0.56 -9.27 12.27
N MET A 73 0.63 -8.75 12.06
CA MET A 73 1.40 -8.90 10.83
C MET A 73 2.89 -9.07 11.10
N GLN A 74 3.62 -9.42 10.07
CA GLN A 74 5.07 -9.49 10.10
C GLN A 74 5.66 -8.18 10.63
N TYR A 75 6.57 -8.29 11.60
CA TYR A 75 7.36 -7.16 12.04
C TYR A 75 8.49 -6.90 11.03
N LEU A 76 8.61 -5.67 10.62
CA LEU A 76 9.63 -5.18 9.69
C LEU A 76 10.64 -4.33 10.46
N GLY A 77 11.74 -4.94 10.83
CA GLY A 77 12.77 -4.33 11.68
C GLY A 77 13.79 -5.36 12.13
N ASN A 78 14.77 -4.88 12.85
CA ASN A 78 15.76 -5.71 13.55
C ASN A 78 15.36 -5.93 15.02
N GLU A 79 16.24 -6.51 15.83
CA GLU A 79 15.97 -6.80 17.25
C GLU A 79 15.74 -5.53 18.10
N SER A 80 16.22 -4.37 17.66
CA SER A 80 16.23 -3.13 18.45
C SER A 80 15.20 -2.11 17.99
N SER A 81 14.85 -2.07 16.70
CA SER A 81 14.00 -1.03 16.13
C SER A 81 13.32 -1.45 14.83
N PRO A 82 12.17 -0.85 14.49
CA PRO A 82 11.59 -1.00 13.16
C PRO A 82 12.53 -0.42 12.10
N PHE A 83 12.42 -0.92 10.87
CA PHE A 83 13.11 -0.32 9.73
C PHE A 83 12.71 1.15 9.56
N PRO A 84 13.65 2.03 9.16
CA PRO A 84 13.35 3.44 8.93
C PRO A 84 12.38 3.59 7.75
N LYS A 85 11.66 4.70 7.74
CA LYS A 85 10.85 5.08 6.58
C LYS A 85 11.74 5.61 5.46
N LEU A 86 11.35 5.37 4.22
CA LEU A 86 12.08 5.86 3.03
C LEU A 86 12.33 7.39 3.10
N ARG A 87 11.39 8.15 3.69
CA ARG A 87 11.55 9.59 3.91
C ARG A 87 12.73 9.97 4.84
N GLU A 88 13.17 9.05 5.67
CA GLU A 88 14.20 9.23 6.71
C GLU A 88 15.58 8.78 6.23
N VAL A 89 15.64 8.15 5.07
CA VAL A 89 16.84 7.57 4.49
C VAL A 89 17.33 8.40 3.32
N LYS A 90 18.63 8.62 3.24
CA LYS A 90 19.27 9.13 2.03
C LYS A 90 19.62 7.92 1.15
N VAL A 91 18.94 7.80 0.03
CA VAL A 91 19.18 6.73 -0.95
C VAL A 91 20.34 7.14 -1.85
N ASP A 92 21.42 6.38 -1.87
CA ASP A 92 22.61 6.73 -2.67
C ASP A 92 22.36 6.58 -4.18
N ASN A 93 21.61 5.54 -4.58
CA ASN A 93 21.21 5.34 -5.97
C ASN A 93 19.67 5.30 -6.09
N PRO A 94 19.00 6.43 -6.30
CA PRO A 94 17.54 6.51 -6.27
C PRO A 94 16.86 5.93 -7.53
N ALA A 95 17.54 5.84 -8.67
CA ALA A 95 16.91 5.42 -9.92
C ALA A 95 16.35 3.98 -9.87
N PRO A 96 17.10 2.94 -9.46
CA PRO A 96 16.55 1.59 -9.33
C PRO A 96 15.42 1.49 -8.31
N VAL A 97 15.47 2.31 -7.25
CA VAL A 97 14.40 2.34 -6.23
C VAL A 97 13.13 2.96 -6.80
N TYR A 98 13.26 4.02 -7.60
CA TYR A 98 12.14 4.62 -8.30
C TYR A 98 11.49 3.62 -9.26
N ASP A 99 12.31 2.92 -10.06
CA ASP A 99 11.83 1.91 -11.02
C ASP A 99 11.10 0.77 -10.32
N GLU A 100 11.63 0.29 -9.20
CA GLU A 100 10.99 -0.75 -8.39
C GLU A 100 9.66 -0.29 -7.79
N LEU A 101 9.58 0.94 -7.30
CA LEU A 101 8.34 1.50 -6.76
C LEU A 101 7.32 1.78 -7.87
N LEU A 102 7.77 2.15 -9.06
CA LEU A 102 6.92 2.30 -10.24
C LEU A 102 6.34 0.94 -10.67
N GLU A 103 7.17 -0.11 -10.71
CA GLU A 103 6.72 -1.49 -10.96
C GLU A 103 5.74 -1.96 -9.87
N PHE A 104 5.97 -1.64 -8.59
CA PHE A 104 5.02 -1.94 -7.53
C PHE A 104 3.63 -1.37 -7.84
N LEU A 105 3.55 -0.11 -8.26
CA LEU A 105 2.28 0.54 -8.63
C LEU A 105 1.66 -0.11 -9.88
N ALA A 106 2.47 -0.46 -10.88
CA ALA A 106 2.02 -1.15 -12.08
C ALA A 106 1.44 -2.54 -11.77
N VAL A 107 2.15 -3.35 -10.98
CA VAL A 107 1.68 -4.68 -10.55
C VAL A 107 0.43 -4.57 -9.67
N SER A 108 0.41 -3.63 -8.74
CA SER A 108 -0.76 -3.38 -7.89
C SER A 108 -1.99 -3.05 -8.74
N TRP A 109 -1.86 -2.17 -9.72
CA TRP A 109 -2.92 -1.79 -10.64
C TRP A 109 -3.31 -2.93 -11.58
N GLN A 110 -2.38 -3.42 -12.39
CA GLN A 110 -2.68 -4.32 -13.52
C GLN A 110 -2.94 -5.78 -13.10
N LYS A 111 -2.28 -6.27 -12.04
CA LYS A 111 -2.37 -7.66 -11.58
C LYS A 111 -3.23 -7.82 -10.33
N ALA A 112 -2.98 -7.00 -9.31
CA ALA A 112 -3.73 -7.09 -8.06
C ALA A 112 -5.09 -6.37 -8.12
N ASN A 113 -5.39 -5.58 -9.16
CA ASN A 113 -6.59 -4.75 -9.29
C ASN A 113 -6.82 -3.88 -8.04
N LEU A 114 -5.74 -3.28 -7.53
CA LEU A 114 -5.73 -2.51 -6.30
C LEU A 114 -4.96 -1.21 -6.49
N VAL A 115 -5.46 -0.13 -5.88
CA VAL A 115 -4.77 1.15 -5.72
C VAL A 115 -4.42 1.30 -4.25
N HIS A 116 -3.22 1.72 -3.91
CA HIS A 116 -2.78 1.89 -2.53
C HIS A 116 -3.57 3.00 -1.81
N GLY A 117 -3.79 4.14 -2.48
CA GLY A 117 -4.60 5.25 -1.98
C GLY A 117 -3.90 6.18 -0.98
N ASP A 118 -2.71 5.82 -0.52
CA ASP A 118 -1.84 6.66 0.32
C ASP A 118 -0.35 6.32 0.12
N PHE A 119 0.03 6.07 -1.14
CA PHE A 119 1.40 5.72 -1.51
C PHE A 119 2.31 6.94 -1.34
N SER A 120 3.27 6.83 -0.44
CA SER A 120 4.22 7.91 -0.18
C SER A 120 5.45 7.40 0.59
N PRO A 121 6.57 8.14 0.61
CA PRO A 121 7.75 7.77 1.40
C PRO A 121 7.50 7.63 2.91
N PHE A 122 6.35 8.05 3.42
CA PHE A 122 5.91 7.84 4.80
C PHE A 122 5.39 6.41 5.04
N ASN A 123 4.88 5.75 3.98
CA ASN A 123 4.29 4.43 4.00
C ASN A 123 5.16 3.40 3.26
N ILE A 124 6.46 3.67 3.19
CA ILE A 124 7.47 2.76 2.65
C ILE A 124 8.58 2.65 3.69
N LEU A 125 8.90 1.43 4.10
CA LEU A 125 10.04 1.14 4.96
C LEU A 125 11.24 0.76 4.10
N TRP A 126 12.45 1.02 4.62
CA TRP A 126 13.72 0.69 4.00
C TRP A 126 14.38 -0.45 4.77
N ASN A 127 14.44 -1.64 4.18
CA ASN A 127 14.95 -2.82 4.86
C ASN A 127 16.49 -2.90 4.84
N GLU A 128 17.05 -3.92 5.50
CA GLU A 128 18.49 -4.13 5.62
C GLU A 128 19.19 -4.53 4.30
N ASP A 129 18.41 -4.97 3.32
CA ASP A 129 18.88 -5.33 1.97
C ASP A 129 18.79 -4.15 0.99
N ASP A 130 18.63 -2.93 1.49
CA ASP A 130 18.45 -1.71 0.70
C ASP A 130 17.25 -1.78 -0.26
N GLN A 131 16.14 -2.35 0.22
CA GLN A 131 14.91 -2.52 -0.57
C GLN A 131 13.71 -1.84 0.09
N PRO A 132 12.81 -1.24 -0.72
CA PRO A 132 11.58 -0.68 -0.22
C PRO A 132 10.56 -1.76 0.13
N VAL A 133 9.86 -1.59 1.25
CA VAL A 133 8.72 -2.43 1.66
C VAL A 133 7.53 -1.53 1.91
N VAL A 134 6.46 -1.70 1.14
CA VAL A 134 5.26 -0.86 1.23
C VAL A 134 4.38 -1.32 2.38
N ILE A 135 3.92 -0.36 3.19
CA ILE A 135 3.09 -0.59 4.37
C ILE A 135 1.81 0.26 4.32
N ASP A 136 0.90 0.01 5.27
CA ASP A 136 -0.32 0.79 5.49
C ASP A 136 -1.24 0.86 4.27
N VAL A 137 -1.71 -0.31 3.85
CA VAL A 137 -2.59 -0.49 2.68
C VAL A 137 -4.08 -0.43 3.02
N GLY A 138 -4.43 0.02 4.21
CA GLY A 138 -5.82 0.10 4.68
C GLY A 138 -6.70 1.03 3.84
N GLN A 139 -6.14 2.08 3.25
CA GLN A 139 -6.84 2.99 2.34
C GLN A 139 -6.99 2.41 0.92
N GLY A 140 -6.30 1.31 0.61
CA GLY A 140 -6.31 0.71 -0.73
C GLY A 140 -7.71 0.32 -1.21
N VAL A 141 -8.05 0.70 -2.44
CA VAL A 141 -9.34 0.40 -3.09
C VAL A 141 -9.15 -0.43 -4.34
N VAL A 142 -10.17 -1.22 -4.69
CA VAL A 142 -10.16 -1.98 -5.95
C VAL A 142 -10.37 -1.04 -7.14
N GLN A 143 -9.92 -1.45 -8.34
CA GLN A 143 -10.06 -0.66 -9.57
C GLN A 143 -11.50 -0.23 -9.89
N SER A 144 -12.49 -1.04 -9.52
CA SER A 144 -13.91 -0.73 -9.71
C SER A 144 -14.47 0.31 -8.74
N HIS A 145 -13.67 0.81 -7.80
CA HIS A 145 -14.06 1.91 -6.94
C HIS A 145 -14.19 3.21 -7.75
N PRO A 146 -15.24 4.03 -7.54
CA PRO A 146 -15.49 5.25 -8.33
C PRO A 146 -14.32 6.25 -8.36
N LYS A 147 -13.50 6.29 -7.31
CA LYS A 147 -12.34 7.19 -7.18
C LYS A 147 -10.99 6.48 -7.41
N ALA A 148 -10.98 5.26 -7.93
CA ALA A 148 -9.74 4.49 -8.07
C ALA A 148 -8.71 5.20 -8.95
N GLN A 149 -9.15 5.79 -10.06
CA GLN A 149 -8.24 6.54 -10.97
C GLN A 149 -7.67 7.79 -10.29
N ASP A 150 -8.48 8.56 -9.58
CA ASP A 150 -8.00 9.74 -8.85
C ASP A 150 -6.95 9.37 -7.80
N PHE A 151 -7.17 8.27 -7.09
CA PHE A 151 -6.23 7.76 -6.10
C PHE A 151 -4.93 7.24 -6.75
N LEU A 152 -5.03 6.58 -7.91
CA LEU A 152 -3.85 6.16 -8.67
C LEU A 152 -3.00 7.35 -9.11
N VAL A 153 -3.63 8.37 -9.72
CA VAL A 153 -2.92 9.60 -10.12
C VAL A 153 -2.20 10.22 -8.93
N ARG A 154 -2.86 10.29 -7.77
CA ARG A 154 -2.27 10.82 -6.54
C ARG A 154 -1.07 9.99 -6.06
N ASP A 155 -1.18 8.66 -6.08
CA ASP A 155 -0.11 7.77 -5.68
C ASP A 155 1.11 7.91 -6.61
N VAL A 156 0.90 7.91 -7.93
CA VAL A 156 1.97 8.13 -8.92
C VAL A 156 2.59 9.52 -8.80
N THR A 157 1.77 10.55 -8.56
CA THR A 157 2.27 11.92 -8.34
C THR A 157 3.26 11.97 -7.18
N ARG A 158 2.95 11.32 -6.05
CA ARG A 158 3.84 11.27 -4.87
C ARG A 158 5.15 10.54 -5.16
N LEU A 159 5.12 9.48 -5.97
CA LEU A 159 6.33 8.81 -6.42
C LEU A 159 7.19 9.71 -7.30
N VAL A 160 6.58 10.40 -8.28
CA VAL A 160 7.28 11.38 -9.14
C VAL A 160 7.90 12.52 -8.31
N GLU A 161 7.17 13.04 -7.32
CA GLU A 161 7.70 14.05 -6.40
C GLU A 161 8.91 13.56 -5.62
N TRP A 162 8.88 12.30 -5.16
CA TRP A 162 10.04 11.67 -4.51
C TRP A 162 11.22 11.54 -5.49
N GLY A 163 10.98 11.09 -6.72
CA GLY A 163 12.00 11.01 -7.76
C GLY A 163 12.67 12.35 -8.03
N LYS A 164 11.89 13.40 -8.24
CA LYS A 164 12.38 14.78 -8.46
C LYS A 164 13.22 15.30 -7.27
N LYS A 165 12.79 15.03 -6.03
CA LYS A 165 13.55 15.40 -4.82
C LYS A 165 14.90 14.68 -4.74
N ASN A 166 15.03 13.53 -5.40
CA ASN A 166 16.27 12.74 -5.49
C ASN A 166 17.00 12.97 -6.83
N ASN A 167 16.73 14.09 -7.51
CA ASN A 167 17.36 14.55 -8.76
C ASN A 167 17.16 13.60 -9.95
N LEU A 168 16.08 12.83 -9.98
CA LEU A 168 15.70 12.05 -11.16
C LEU A 168 14.91 12.94 -12.15
N ASP A 169 15.19 12.76 -13.43
CA ASP A 169 14.43 13.37 -14.51
C ASP A 169 13.22 12.48 -14.84
N VAL A 170 12.13 12.73 -14.15
CA VAL A 170 10.88 11.96 -14.23
C VAL A 170 9.67 12.88 -14.29
N ASP A 171 8.64 12.48 -14.99
CA ASP A 171 7.40 13.23 -15.08
C ASP A 171 6.15 12.36 -14.85
N LEU A 172 5.03 13.01 -14.56
CA LEU A 172 3.79 12.33 -14.22
C LEU A 172 3.16 11.60 -15.41
N ALA A 173 3.24 12.18 -16.61
CA ALA A 173 2.59 11.59 -17.79
C ALA A 173 3.28 10.29 -18.21
N GLU A 174 4.62 10.28 -18.21
CA GLU A 174 5.43 9.09 -18.47
C GLU A 174 5.20 8.02 -17.39
N ALA A 175 5.29 8.40 -16.11
CA ALA A 175 5.06 7.48 -15.00
C ALA A 175 3.65 6.86 -15.03
N MET A 176 2.62 7.63 -15.35
CA MET A 176 1.25 7.12 -15.52
C MET A 176 1.15 6.17 -16.71
N TYR A 177 1.78 6.50 -17.84
CA TYR A 177 1.81 5.62 -18.99
C TYR A 177 2.44 4.27 -18.64
N ASP A 178 3.58 4.28 -17.94
CA ASP A 178 4.29 3.07 -17.51
C ASP A 178 3.46 2.24 -16.55
N VAL A 179 2.84 2.84 -15.54
CA VAL A 179 1.97 2.12 -14.59
C VAL A 179 0.82 1.42 -15.31
N LEU A 180 0.26 2.02 -16.36
CA LEU A 180 -0.88 1.47 -17.09
C LEU A 180 -0.48 0.45 -18.17
N ASN A 181 0.74 0.51 -18.70
CA ASN A 181 1.15 -0.24 -19.90
C ASN A 181 2.42 -1.08 -19.73
N MET A 182 3.08 -1.06 -18.56
CA MET A 182 4.29 -1.85 -18.31
C MET A 182 4.06 -3.33 -18.65
N ASP A 183 5.00 -3.94 -19.37
CA ASP A 183 4.98 -5.40 -19.60
C ASP A 183 5.29 -6.13 -18.28
N LEU A 184 4.28 -6.79 -17.73
CA LEU A 184 4.34 -7.57 -16.51
C LEU A 184 4.20 -9.08 -16.77
N SER A 185 4.61 -9.56 -17.96
CA SER A 185 4.56 -10.98 -18.33
C SER A 185 5.44 -11.86 -17.43
N HIS A 186 6.50 -11.30 -16.87
CA HIS A 186 7.40 -11.94 -15.91
C HIS A 186 6.79 -12.09 -14.51
N VAL A 187 5.80 -11.26 -14.15
CA VAL A 187 5.17 -11.28 -12.83
C VAL A 187 4.14 -12.41 -12.75
N LYS A 188 4.36 -13.35 -11.84
CA LYS A 188 3.50 -14.51 -11.60
C LYS A 188 2.92 -14.47 -10.18
N GLU A 189 1.78 -15.14 -10.00
CA GLU A 189 1.27 -15.40 -8.65
C GLU A 189 2.26 -16.28 -7.87
N VAL A 190 2.45 -15.93 -6.60
CA VAL A 190 3.25 -16.71 -5.66
C VAL A 190 2.34 -17.39 -4.64
N PRO A 191 2.69 -18.59 -4.16
CA PRO A 191 1.94 -19.22 -3.07
C PRO A 191 1.97 -18.33 -1.82
N ILE A 192 0.83 -18.22 -1.15
CA ILE A 192 0.73 -17.53 0.14
C ILE A 192 0.61 -18.65 1.18
N ASP A 193 1.68 -18.88 1.91
CA ASP A 193 1.70 -19.81 3.05
C ASP A 193 1.08 -19.21 4.30
#